data_1591336ae791191baf90aab9034fb964
#
_entry.id   1591336ae791191baf90aab9034fb964
#
_cell.length_a   1.000
_cell.length_b   1.000
_cell.length_c   1.000
_cell.angle_alpha   90.00
_cell.angle_beta   90.00
_cell.angle_gamma   90.00
#
_symmetry.space_group_name_H-M   'P 1'
#
loop_
_entity.id
_entity.type
_entity.pdbx_description
1 polymer ?
#
loop_
_entity_poly.entity_id
_entity_poly.type
_entity_poly.pdbx_seq_one_letter_code
_entity_poly.pdbx_strand_id
1 'polypeptide(L)'
;MARALVVYESVLGDAKRIAMAVAHGLCTRMPVDVACAREAPTQVSADVRLLVVGGPTHTLGMARPAIRGDAVRRHLAVVPDLGFGLHEWLDSVTLPRGIDAAAFDTRLDSPALGTALDPAARTEETLLRRLGATLAAPAEHFLVTDVAGPLAEGEEDRARRWGQALAELVAPHPIPVRG
;
A
#
# COMPACT_ATOMS: atom_id res chain seq x y z
N MET A 1 -20.53 -9.62 -0.50
CA MET A 1 -20.26 -8.72 -1.64
C MET A 1 -18.75 -8.55 -1.73
N ALA A 2 -18.16 -8.70 -2.93
CA ALA A 2 -16.71 -8.54 -3.09
C ALA A 2 -16.28 -7.11 -2.70
N ARG A 3 -15.18 -6.98 -1.95
CA ARG A 3 -14.63 -5.70 -1.48
C ARG A 3 -13.11 -5.65 -1.59
N ALA A 4 -12.55 -4.47 -1.42
CA ALA A 4 -11.11 -4.26 -1.29
C ALA A 4 -10.75 -3.96 0.17
N LEU A 5 -9.50 -4.27 0.52
CA LEU A 5 -8.84 -3.87 1.75
C LEU A 5 -7.56 -3.12 1.39
N VAL A 6 -7.41 -1.91 1.90
CA VAL A 6 -6.18 -1.12 1.78
C VAL A 6 -5.49 -1.09 3.14
N VAL A 7 -4.28 -1.64 3.23
CA VAL A 7 -3.48 -1.64 4.45
C VAL A 7 -2.24 -0.79 4.26
N TYR A 8 -2.03 0.16 5.15
CA TYR A 8 -0.91 1.08 5.02
C TYR A 8 -0.09 1.21 6.30
N GLU A 9 1.19 1.50 6.13
CA GLU A 9 2.03 2.07 7.17
C GLU A 9 2.33 3.53 6.84
N SER A 10 2.23 4.41 7.82
CA SER A 10 2.57 5.82 7.64
C SER A 10 3.12 6.42 8.92
N VAL A 11 4.34 6.94 8.86
CA VAL A 11 5.01 7.62 9.98
C VAL A 11 4.75 9.12 9.92
N LEU A 12 4.86 9.73 8.76
CA LEU A 12 4.78 11.18 8.56
C LEU A 12 3.48 11.65 7.87
N GLY A 13 2.63 10.71 7.47
CA GLY A 13 1.29 11.01 6.94
C GLY A 13 1.12 10.81 5.43
N ASP A 14 2.17 10.91 4.63
CA ASP A 14 2.07 10.88 3.16
C ASP A 14 1.59 9.53 2.61
N ALA A 15 2.10 8.41 3.12
CA ALA A 15 1.61 7.09 2.72
C ALA A 15 0.14 6.87 3.08
N LYS A 16 -0.33 7.46 4.20
CA LYS A 16 -1.77 7.46 4.55
C LYS A 16 -2.59 8.24 3.52
N ARG A 17 -2.11 9.42 3.09
CA ARG A 17 -2.81 10.23 2.06
C ARG A 17 -2.94 9.45 0.75
N ILE A 18 -1.86 8.77 0.31
CA ILE A 18 -1.90 7.89 -0.86
C ILE A 18 -2.88 6.74 -0.66
N ALA A 19 -2.85 6.03 0.48
CA ALA A 19 -3.79 4.95 0.78
C ALA A 19 -5.25 5.41 0.69
N MET A 20 -5.56 6.59 1.22
CA MET A 20 -6.91 7.17 1.14
C MET A 20 -7.30 7.54 -0.29
N ALA A 21 -6.38 8.10 -1.09
CA ALA A 21 -6.63 8.42 -2.48
C ALA A 21 -6.86 7.15 -3.33
N VAL A 22 -6.07 6.10 -3.13
CA VAL A 22 -6.27 4.78 -3.75
C VAL A 22 -7.64 4.21 -3.39
N ALA A 23 -7.98 4.22 -2.11
CA ALA A 23 -9.29 3.75 -1.65
C ALA A 23 -10.45 4.52 -2.29
N HIS A 24 -10.32 5.83 -2.41
CA HIS A 24 -11.31 6.66 -3.12
C HIS A 24 -11.47 6.22 -4.59
N GLY A 25 -10.38 5.91 -5.27
CA GLY A 25 -10.42 5.36 -6.63
C GLY A 25 -11.14 4.02 -6.69
N LEU A 26 -10.82 3.09 -5.78
CA LEU A 26 -11.43 1.76 -5.68
C LEU A 26 -12.93 1.81 -5.37
N CYS A 27 -13.36 2.78 -4.54
CA CYS A 27 -14.77 2.96 -4.17
C CYS A 27 -15.70 3.21 -5.36
N THR A 28 -15.19 3.53 -6.53
CA THR A 28 -15.99 3.67 -7.75
C THR A 28 -16.63 2.36 -8.23
N ARG A 29 -16.08 1.21 -7.82
CA ARG A 29 -16.50 -0.12 -8.30
C ARG A 29 -16.79 -1.13 -7.19
N MET A 30 -16.26 -0.95 -5.99
CA MET A 30 -16.44 -1.89 -4.87
C MET A 30 -16.33 -1.19 -3.52
N PRO A 31 -16.95 -1.75 -2.45
CA PRO A 31 -16.71 -1.30 -1.09
C PRO A 31 -15.23 -1.46 -0.71
N VAL A 32 -14.69 -0.51 0.06
CA VAL A 32 -13.28 -0.49 0.46
C VAL A 32 -13.18 -0.26 1.96
N ASP A 33 -12.41 -1.10 2.64
CA ASP A 33 -11.95 -0.85 4.00
C ASP A 33 -10.51 -0.33 3.94
N VAL A 34 -10.20 0.61 4.82
CA VAL A 34 -8.84 1.17 4.95
C VAL A 34 -8.40 1.03 6.40
N ALA A 35 -7.24 0.43 6.61
CA ALA A 35 -6.68 0.23 7.95
C ALA A 35 -5.19 0.54 7.97
N CYS A 36 -4.68 1.10 9.07
CA CYS A 36 -3.25 1.08 9.31
C CYS A 36 -2.81 -0.36 9.68
N ALA A 37 -1.56 -0.71 9.38
CA ALA A 37 -1.06 -2.07 9.57
C ALA A 37 -1.25 -2.61 11.00
N ARG A 38 -1.21 -1.73 12.02
CA ARG A 38 -1.42 -2.10 13.42
C ARG A 38 -2.85 -2.48 13.77
N GLU A 39 -3.82 -1.97 13.03
CA GLU A 39 -5.26 -2.17 13.25
C GLU A 39 -5.85 -3.14 12.23
N ALA A 40 -5.09 -3.46 11.18
CA ALA A 40 -5.54 -4.35 10.12
C ALA A 40 -5.72 -5.79 10.64
N PRO A 41 -6.76 -6.50 10.17
CA PRO A 41 -7.01 -7.87 10.59
C PRO A 41 -5.85 -8.79 10.14
N THR A 42 -5.40 -9.67 11.03
CA THR A 42 -4.39 -10.70 10.70
C THR A 42 -5.00 -11.89 9.95
N GLN A 43 -6.31 -12.00 9.89
CA GLN A 43 -7.02 -12.95 9.05
C GLN A 43 -7.93 -12.18 8.10
N VAL A 44 -7.53 -12.11 6.83
CA VAL A 44 -8.29 -11.41 5.81
C VAL A 44 -9.49 -12.25 5.39
N SER A 45 -10.68 -11.63 5.39
CA SER A 45 -11.93 -12.31 5.06
C SER A 45 -12.00 -12.73 3.60
N ALA A 46 -12.68 -13.84 3.30
CA ALA A 46 -12.82 -14.41 1.96
C ALA A 46 -13.62 -13.52 0.97
N ASP A 47 -14.34 -12.52 1.46
CA ASP A 47 -15.03 -11.53 0.62
C ASP A 47 -14.12 -10.40 0.15
N VAL A 48 -12.90 -10.28 0.70
CA VAL A 48 -11.86 -9.37 0.17
C VAL A 48 -11.26 -10.00 -1.09
N ARG A 49 -11.50 -9.35 -2.23
CA ARG A 49 -11.01 -9.78 -3.54
C ARG A 49 -9.72 -9.07 -3.95
N LEU A 50 -9.52 -7.86 -3.45
CA LEU A 50 -8.31 -7.07 -3.69
C LEU A 50 -7.73 -6.60 -2.38
N LEU A 51 -6.46 -6.91 -2.17
CA LEU A 51 -5.64 -6.36 -1.10
C LEU A 51 -4.65 -5.35 -1.69
N VAL A 52 -4.69 -4.11 -1.23
CA VAL A 52 -3.65 -3.13 -1.56
C VAL A 52 -2.84 -2.84 -0.31
N VAL A 53 -1.52 -2.94 -0.41
CA VAL A 53 -0.62 -2.63 0.70
C VAL A 53 0.33 -1.51 0.34
N GLY A 54 0.76 -0.71 1.30
CA GLY A 54 1.78 0.28 1.02
C GLY A 54 2.30 1.05 2.22
N GLY A 55 3.49 1.60 2.04
CA GLY A 55 4.19 2.34 3.09
C GLY A 55 5.31 3.21 2.53
N PRO A 56 6.06 3.88 3.42
CA PRO A 56 7.17 4.71 2.99
C PRO A 56 8.40 3.86 2.62
N THR A 57 9.07 4.21 1.52
CA THR A 57 10.41 3.70 1.25
C THR A 57 11.41 4.47 2.09
N HIS A 58 12.12 3.75 2.93
CA HIS A 58 13.29 4.25 3.66
C HIS A 58 14.59 3.82 2.97
N THR A 59 15.71 4.36 3.43
CA THR A 59 17.05 4.14 2.83
C THR A 59 17.42 2.64 2.62
N LEU A 60 16.71 1.73 3.27
CA LEU A 60 16.94 0.27 3.19
C LEU A 60 15.65 -0.51 2.83
N GLY A 61 14.69 0.09 2.11
CA GLY A 61 13.44 -0.54 1.72
C GLY A 61 12.31 -0.34 2.75
N MET A 62 11.53 -1.39 3.05
CA MET A 62 10.43 -1.31 4.02
C MET A 62 10.90 -0.87 5.40
N ALA A 63 10.05 -0.08 6.06
CA ALA A 63 10.34 0.39 7.42
C ALA A 63 10.40 -0.77 8.42
N ARG A 64 11.52 -0.86 9.15
CA ARG A 64 11.71 -1.74 10.30
C ARG A 64 11.73 -0.93 11.59
N PRO A 65 11.56 -1.56 12.78
CA PRO A 65 11.46 -0.80 14.04
C PRO A 65 12.56 0.23 14.27
N ALA A 66 13.82 -0.11 13.97
CA ALA A 66 14.95 0.80 14.11
C ALA A 66 14.85 2.02 13.17
N ILE A 67 14.43 1.81 11.92
CA ILE A 67 14.29 2.86 10.91
C ILE A 67 13.10 3.77 11.24
N ARG A 68 11.97 3.21 11.71
CA ARG A 68 10.83 3.98 12.18
C ARG A 68 11.22 4.88 13.36
N GLY A 69 12.00 4.35 14.31
CA GLY A 69 12.53 5.12 15.44
C GLY A 69 13.38 6.32 15.01
N ASP A 70 14.21 6.16 13.98
CA ASP A 70 15.01 7.26 13.43
C ASP A 70 14.16 8.34 12.76
N ALA A 71 13.15 7.93 11.97
CA ALA A 71 12.21 8.86 11.33
C ALA A 71 11.45 9.70 12.38
N VAL A 72 10.96 9.04 13.43
CA VAL A 72 10.27 9.74 14.55
C VAL A 72 11.20 10.72 15.25
N ARG A 73 12.43 10.31 15.61
CA ARG A 73 13.38 11.19 16.29
C ARG A 73 13.77 12.41 15.47
N ARG A 74 13.95 12.26 14.17
CA ARG A 74 14.35 13.35 13.27
C ARG A 74 13.22 14.34 12.99
N HIS A 75 11.99 13.90 12.96
CA HIS A 75 10.84 14.70 12.53
C HIS A 75 9.83 14.97 13.66
N LEU A 76 10.16 14.64 14.92
CA LEU A 76 9.31 14.85 16.10
C LEU A 76 7.90 14.28 15.96
N ALA A 77 7.73 13.24 15.14
CA ALA A 77 6.46 12.57 14.96
C ALA A 77 6.12 11.70 16.19
N VAL A 78 4.87 11.72 16.61
CA VAL A 78 4.38 10.86 17.70
C VAL A 78 3.79 9.60 17.08
N VAL A 79 4.50 8.47 17.21
CA VAL A 79 4.00 7.16 16.76
C VAL A 79 3.89 6.25 17.99
N PRO A 80 2.69 5.77 18.34
CA PRO A 80 2.45 5.04 19.59
C PRO A 80 3.23 3.72 19.71
N ASP A 81 3.45 3.05 18.60
CA ASP A 81 4.19 1.79 18.56
C ASP A 81 5.08 1.74 17.31
N LEU A 82 6.38 1.71 17.53
CA LEU A 82 7.40 1.60 16.47
C LEU A 82 7.75 0.15 16.16
N GLY A 83 7.30 -0.80 17.00
CA GLY A 83 7.64 -2.21 16.90
C GLY A 83 6.85 -2.95 15.81
N PHE A 84 5.66 -2.48 15.46
CA PHE A 84 4.76 -3.16 14.52
C PHE A 84 4.37 -2.23 13.37
N GLY A 85 4.59 -2.68 12.15
CA GLY A 85 4.24 -1.98 10.92
C GLY A 85 3.82 -2.94 9.83
N LEU A 86 3.91 -2.50 8.57
CA LEU A 86 3.43 -3.27 7.43
C LEU A 86 4.23 -4.57 7.23
N HIS A 87 5.54 -4.55 7.48
CA HIS A 87 6.38 -5.76 7.39
C HIS A 87 5.90 -6.83 8.37
N GLU A 88 5.76 -6.47 9.64
CA GLU A 88 5.33 -7.39 10.70
C GLU A 88 3.90 -7.88 10.46
N TRP A 89 3.04 -7.02 9.92
CA TRP A 89 1.69 -7.42 9.52
C TRP A 89 1.73 -8.46 8.39
N LEU A 90 2.51 -8.22 7.34
CA LEU A 90 2.68 -9.17 6.22
C LEU A 90 3.28 -10.50 6.67
N ASP A 91 4.15 -10.52 7.69
CA ASP A 91 4.69 -11.74 8.25
C ASP A 91 3.65 -12.56 9.07
N SER A 92 2.59 -11.91 9.53
CA SER A 92 1.57 -12.53 10.42
C SER A 92 0.22 -12.76 9.76
N VAL A 93 -0.06 -12.14 8.62
CA VAL A 93 -1.37 -12.19 7.98
C VAL A 93 -1.63 -13.51 7.26
N THR A 94 -2.89 -13.95 7.31
CA THR A 94 -3.39 -15.06 6.50
C THR A 94 -4.33 -14.52 5.43
N LEU A 95 -4.05 -14.84 4.16
CA LEU A 95 -4.83 -14.39 3.01
C LEU A 95 -5.77 -15.49 2.50
N PRO A 96 -6.96 -15.15 1.99
CA PRO A 96 -7.84 -16.10 1.33
C PRO A 96 -7.23 -16.55 -0.02
N ARG A 97 -7.54 -17.77 -0.44
CA ARG A 97 -7.07 -18.30 -1.74
C ARG A 97 -7.63 -17.47 -2.90
N GLY A 98 -6.78 -17.19 -3.87
CA GLY A 98 -7.14 -16.50 -5.11
C GLY A 98 -7.45 -15.00 -4.90
N ILE A 99 -6.88 -14.40 -3.86
CA ILE A 99 -6.92 -12.95 -3.67
C ILE A 99 -5.99 -12.25 -4.65
N ASP A 100 -6.46 -11.19 -5.26
CA ASP A 100 -5.62 -10.26 -6.02
C ASP A 100 -4.96 -9.26 -5.08
N ALA A 101 -3.74 -8.81 -5.39
CA ALA A 101 -3.04 -7.84 -4.58
C ALA A 101 -2.27 -6.82 -5.43
N ALA A 102 -2.02 -5.65 -4.84
CA ALA A 102 -1.15 -4.63 -5.39
C ALA A 102 -0.35 -3.96 -4.26
N ALA A 103 0.80 -3.40 -4.60
CA ALA A 103 1.66 -2.71 -3.65
C ALA A 103 1.97 -1.28 -4.11
N PHE A 104 2.17 -0.36 -3.18
CA PHE A 104 2.67 0.99 -3.46
C PHE A 104 3.68 1.45 -2.41
N ASP A 105 4.51 2.40 -2.78
CA ASP A 105 5.32 3.13 -1.80
C ASP A 105 5.29 4.64 -2.02
N THR A 106 5.70 5.37 -0.97
CA THR A 106 6.07 6.78 -1.10
C THR A 106 7.58 6.90 -0.98
N ARG A 107 8.22 7.61 -1.92
CA ARG A 107 9.67 7.77 -1.98
C ARG A 107 10.07 9.16 -2.44
N LEU A 108 11.28 9.56 -2.04
CA LEU A 108 11.85 10.83 -2.47
C LEU A 108 12.10 10.82 -3.98
N ASP A 109 11.69 11.90 -4.65
CA ASP A 109 12.04 12.15 -6.04
C ASP A 109 13.51 12.64 -6.10
N SER A 110 14.44 11.70 -6.20
CA SER A 110 15.87 12.02 -6.25
C SER A 110 16.58 11.20 -7.32
N PRO A 111 17.07 11.85 -8.38
CA PRO A 111 17.91 11.19 -9.39
C PRO A 111 19.20 10.59 -8.80
N ALA A 112 19.73 11.19 -7.71
CA ALA A 112 20.93 10.73 -7.04
C ALA A 112 20.73 9.44 -6.22
N LEU A 113 19.50 9.18 -5.78
CA LEU A 113 19.11 7.93 -5.10
C LEU A 113 18.65 6.86 -6.08
N GLY A 114 18.64 7.15 -7.36
CA GLY A 114 18.28 6.32 -8.51
C GLY A 114 18.14 4.84 -8.23
N THR A 115 18.10 3.98 -9.09
CA THR A 115 17.97 2.51 -9.05
C THR A 115 18.73 1.73 -7.94
N ALA A 116 19.48 2.37 -7.05
CA ALA A 116 20.31 1.72 -6.03
C ALA A 116 19.55 1.30 -4.75
N LEU A 117 18.34 1.81 -4.53
CA LEU A 117 17.51 1.40 -3.39
C LEU A 117 16.39 0.48 -3.86
N ASP A 118 16.29 -0.70 -3.25
CA ASP A 118 15.18 -1.60 -3.50
C ASP A 118 13.91 -0.96 -2.93
N PRO A 119 12.94 -0.57 -3.77
CA PRO A 119 11.73 0.10 -3.29
C PRO A 119 10.96 -0.78 -2.31
N ALA A 120 10.36 -0.17 -1.29
CA ALA A 120 9.55 -0.90 -0.32
C ALA A 120 8.46 -1.73 -1.02
N ALA A 121 7.80 -1.15 -2.02
CA ALA A 121 6.75 -1.82 -2.77
C ALA A 121 7.21 -3.11 -3.49
N ARG A 122 8.46 -3.24 -3.90
CA ARG A 122 8.99 -4.51 -4.47
C ARG A 122 9.15 -5.60 -3.41
N THR A 123 9.56 -5.20 -2.20
CA THR A 123 9.62 -6.13 -1.07
C THR A 123 8.21 -6.60 -0.72
N GLU A 124 7.24 -5.68 -0.69
CA GLU A 124 5.83 -5.96 -0.47
C GLU A 124 5.26 -6.91 -1.52
N GLU A 125 5.54 -6.69 -2.82
CA GLU A 125 5.16 -7.62 -3.89
C GLU A 125 5.70 -9.03 -3.65
N THR A 126 6.96 -9.14 -3.23
CA THR A 126 7.60 -10.42 -2.98
C THR A 126 6.91 -11.15 -1.83
N LEU A 127 6.59 -10.43 -0.74
CA LEU A 127 5.85 -10.98 0.41
C LEU A 127 4.43 -11.39 0.03
N LEU A 128 3.71 -10.57 -0.73
CA LEU A 128 2.36 -10.88 -1.22
C LEU A 128 2.33 -12.16 -2.06
N ARG A 129 3.31 -12.34 -2.97
CA ARG A 129 3.43 -13.58 -3.76
C ARG A 129 3.71 -14.80 -2.86
N ARG A 130 4.55 -14.65 -1.83
CA ARG A 130 4.83 -15.73 -0.86
C ARG A 130 3.59 -16.13 -0.06
N LEU A 131 2.72 -15.16 0.23
CA LEU A 131 1.43 -15.38 0.87
C LEU A 131 0.36 -15.99 -0.06
N GLY A 132 0.70 -16.22 -1.35
CA GLY A 132 -0.18 -16.83 -2.32
C GLY A 132 -1.12 -15.86 -3.05
N ALA A 133 -0.90 -14.56 -2.94
CA ALA A 133 -1.66 -13.56 -3.70
C ALA A 133 -1.18 -13.48 -5.16
N THR A 134 -2.10 -13.16 -6.07
CA THR A 134 -1.81 -12.81 -7.46
C THR A 134 -1.66 -11.30 -7.58
N LEU A 135 -0.57 -10.81 -8.17
CA LEU A 135 -0.44 -9.36 -8.37
C LEU A 135 -1.35 -8.89 -9.51
N ALA A 136 -2.26 -7.96 -9.20
CA ALA A 136 -3.17 -7.34 -10.16
C ALA A 136 -2.46 -6.35 -11.08
N ALA A 137 -1.42 -5.68 -10.59
CA ALA A 137 -0.61 -4.72 -11.32
C ALA A 137 0.82 -4.68 -10.73
N PRO A 138 1.82 -4.15 -11.47
CA PRO A 138 3.11 -3.82 -10.90
C PRO A 138 2.98 -2.80 -9.76
N ALA A 139 3.95 -2.84 -8.84
CA ALA A 139 4.04 -1.87 -7.75
C ALA A 139 4.08 -0.43 -8.27
N GLU A 140 3.36 0.46 -7.59
CA GLU A 140 3.30 1.89 -7.94
C GLU A 140 4.10 2.72 -6.94
N HIS A 141 4.80 3.74 -7.43
CA HIS A 141 5.69 4.57 -6.63
C HIS A 141 5.19 6.01 -6.64
N PHE A 142 4.88 6.57 -5.46
CA PHE A 142 4.41 7.94 -5.31
C PHE A 142 5.53 8.83 -4.73
N LEU A 143 5.64 10.05 -5.25
CA LEU A 143 6.78 10.89 -4.98
C LEU A 143 6.50 11.87 -3.83
N VAL A 144 7.48 12.04 -2.96
CA VAL A 144 7.54 13.11 -1.96
C VAL A 144 8.66 14.07 -2.32
N THR A 145 8.47 15.35 -1.97
CA THR A 145 9.45 16.41 -2.30
C THR A 145 10.64 16.44 -1.34
N ASP A 146 10.45 15.92 -0.14
CA ASP A 146 11.50 15.77 0.88
C ASP A 146 11.23 14.51 1.72
N VAL A 147 12.19 14.06 2.51
CA VAL A 147 12.08 12.90 3.41
C VAL A 147 10.91 13.02 4.39
N ALA A 148 10.59 14.23 4.80
CA ALA A 148 9.46 14.54 5.67
C ALA A 148 8.16 14.90 4.91
N GLY A 149 8.14 14.80 3.60
CA GLY A 149 7.04 15.27 2.76
C GLY A 149 7.19 16.74 2.37
N PRO A 150 6.20 17.35 1.79
CA PRO A 150 4.90 16.78 1.41
C PRO A 150 4.98 15.88 0.16
N LEU A 151 3.85 15.26 -0.18
CA LEU A 151 3.68 14.63 -1.50
C LEU A 151 3.94 15.64 -2.61
N ALA A 152 4.55 15.18 -3.71
CA ALA A 152 4.69 16.00 -4.91
C ALA A 152 3.30 16.33 -5.48
N GLU A 153 3.23 17.43 -6.23
CA GLU A 153 1.98 17.89 -6.82
C GLU A 153 1.38 16.82 -7.76
N GLY A 154 0.08 16.59 -7.63
CA GLY A 154 -0.65 15.64 -8.46
C GLY A 154 -0.57 14.17 -8.03
N GLU A 155 0.23 13.81 -7.04
CA GLU A 155 0.41 12.42 -6.62
C GLU A 155 -0.86 11.80 -6.02
N GLU A 156 -1.66 12.56 -5.28
CA GLU A 156 -2.95 12.07 -4.78
C GLU A 156 -3.95 11.79 -5.92
N ASP A 157 -3.99 12.65 -6.93
CA ASP A 157 -4.83 12.43 -8.11
C ASP A 157 -4.33 11.23 -8.92
N ARG A 158 -3.02 11.01 -9.00
CA ARG A 158 -2.42 9.84 -9.63
C ARG A 158 -2.77 8.56 -8.86
N ALA A 159 -2.69 8.60 -7.54
CA ALA A 159 -3.08 7.48 -6.68
C ALA A 159 -4.57 7.12 -6.82
N ARG A 160 -5.45 8.13 -6.91
CA ARG A 160 -6.87 7.90 -7.15
C ARG A 160 -7.11 7.24 -8.52
N ARG A 161 -6.47 7.70 -9.59
CA ARG A 161 -6.56 7.08 -10.93
C ARG A 161 -6.04 5.65 -10.93
N TRP A 162 -4.93 5.39 -10.22
CA TRP A 162 -4.41 4.04 -10.08
C TRP A 162 -5.40 3.12 -9.34
N GLY A 163 -6.03 3.61 -8.26
CA GLY A 163 -7.10 2.88 -7.58
C GLY A 163 -8.29 2.55 -8.49
N GLN A 164 -8.71 3.47 -9.37
CA GLN A 164 -9.73 3.22 -10.38
C GLN A 164 -9.31 2.13 -11.34
N ALA A 165 -8.07 2.18 -11.86
CA ALA A 165 -7.53 1.17 -12.76
C ALA A 165 -7.48 -0.22 -12.09
N LEU A 166 -7.04 -0.31 -10.84
CA LEU A 166 -7.06 -1.57 -10.08
C LEU A 166 -8.48 -2.13 -9.94
N ALA A 167 -9.46 -1.27 -9.66
CA ALA A 167 -10.86 -1.69 -9.55
C ALA A 167 -11.39 -2.27 -10.87
N GLU A 168 -10.95 -1.75 -12.01
CA GLU A 168 -11.32 -2.27 -13.33
C GLU A 168 -10.68 -3.64 -13.63
N LEU A 169 -9.43 -3.84 -13.20
CA LEU A 169 -8.72 -5.11 -13.39
C LEU A 169 -9.33 -6.27 -12.59
N VAL A 170 -9.82 -5.98 -11.37
CA VAL A 170 -10.30 -7.00 -10.43
C VAL A 170 -11.84 -7.16 -10.47
N ALA A 171 -12.57 -6.19 -11.01
CA ALA A 171 -14.01 -6.28 -11.14
C ALA A 171 -14.38 -7.49 -12.04
N PRO A 172 -15.35 -8.33 -11.63
CA PRO A 172 -15.82 -9.39 -12.51
C PRO A 172 -16.32 -8.76 -13.81
N HIS A 173 -15.79 -9.23 -14.94
CA HIS A 173 -16.29 -8.83 -16.26
C HIS A 173 -17.79 -9.10 -16.28
N PRO A 174 -18.63 -8.16 -16.74
CA PRO A 174 -20.04 -8.43 -16.92
C PRO A 174 -20.16 -9.65 -17.85
N ILE A 175 -20.84 -10.68 -17.36
CA ILE A 175 -21.15 -11.87 -18.19
C ILE A 175 -21.95 -11.34 -19.38
N PRO A 176 -21.51 -11.54 -20.63
CA PRO A 176 -22.29 -11.11 -21.76
C PRO A 176 -23.63 -11.83 -21.72
N VAL A 177 -24.71 -11.07 -21.58
CA VAL A 177 -26.06 -11.59 -21.67
C VAL A 177 -26.19 -12.14 -23.12
N ARG A 178 -26.22 -13.48 -23.23
CA ARG A 178 -26.56 -14.10 -24.51
C ARG A 178 -28.04 -13.78 -24.77
N GLY A 179 -28.27 -12.86 -25.72
CA GLY A 179 -29.60 -12.64 -26.32
C GLY A 179 -29.98 -13.80 -27.22
#